data_8e56e5dd55f02b56ffa1d44c60d9d85a
#
_entry.id   8e56e5dd55f02b56ffa1d44c60d9d85a
#
_cell.length_a   1.000
_cell.length_b   1.000
_cell.length_c   1.000
_cell.angle_alpha   90.00
_cell.angle_beta   90.00
_cell.angle_gamma   90.00
#
_symmetry.space_group_name_H-M   'P 1'
#
loop_
_entity.id
_entity.type
_entity.pdbx_description
1 polymer ?
#
loop_
_entity_poly.entity_id
_entity_poly.type
_entity_poly.pdbx_seq_one_letter_code
_entity_poly.pdbx_strand_id
1 'polypeptide(L)'
;MIEELSLVLPYSRPAETDTSLAALVETYSTLLFRVAHSVLRNPTEAEDAVQDTFVRVMEHRRALPEIRDLRVWLVRITWNLALDRRRRIRPDQMDDAFAHTLAGRNTPADVALHDARELARVFREIDRLPRAERQVLLLSAIEDLDTRELAQVLNKSESAIRALIFRARARLRQRLEKIDARLTKGGLA
;
A
#
# COMPACT_ATOMS: atom_id res chain seq x y z
N MET A 1 -49.47 5.21 32.64
CA MET A 1 -49.08 6.37 31.85
C MET A 1 -47.55 6.44 31.96
N ILE A 2 -46.90 5.80 31.04
CA ILE A 2 -45.44 5.66 31.02
C ILE A 2 -44.99 6.41 29.76
N GLU A 3 -44.37 7.57 29.96
CA GLU A 3 -43.76 8.35 28.88
C GLU A 3 -42.48 7.67 28.43
N GLU A 4 -42.48 7.21 27.19
CA GLU A 4 -41.29 6.77 26.47
C GLU A 4 -40.38 7.97 26.20
N LEU A 5 -39.28 8.07 26.95
CA LEU A 5 -38.17 8.93 26.61
C LEU A 5 -37.41 8.29 25.45
N SER A 6 -37.81 8.68 24.25
CA SER A 6 -37.06 8.42 23.03
C SER A 6 -35.74 9.21 23.08
N LEU A 7 -34.67 8.54 23.53
CA LEU A 7 -33.32 9.08 23.51
C LEU A 7 -32.80 9.01 22.07
N VAL A 8 -33.17 10.02 21.28
CA VAL A 8 -32.50 10.30 20.01
C VAL A 8 -31.09 10.78 20.33
N LEU A 9 -30.13 9.87 20.31
CA LEU A 9 -28.74 10.27 20.34
C LEU A 9 -28.47 11.16 19.12
N PRO A 10 -27.97 12.39 19.30
CA PRO A 10 -27.59 13.18 18.15
C PRO A 10 -26.50 12.43 17.38
N TYR A 11 -26.76 12.19 16.12
CA TYR A 11 -25.75 11.76 15.16
C TYR A 11 -24.62 12.80 15.20
N SER A 12 -23.58 12.48 15.96
CA SER A 12 -22.39 13.32 16.03
C SER A 12 -21.81 13.33 14.63
N ARG A 13 -22.01 14.43 13.93
CA ARG A 13 -21.27 14.79 12.73
C ARG A 13 -19.80 14.53 13.06
N PRO A 14 -19.06 13.71 12.28
CA PRO A 14 -17.62 13.58 12.50
C PRO A 14 -17.05 14.99 12.56
N ALA A 15 -16.27 15.28 13.61
CA ALA A 15 -15.66 16.58 13.86
C ALA A 15 -15.14 17.13 12.53
N GLU A 16 -15.35 18.41 12.27
CA GLU A 16 -14.82 19.12 11.10
C GLU A 16 -13.36 18.71 10.97
N THR A 17 -13.08 17.87 10.00
CA THR A 17 -11.70 17.39 9.76
C THR A 17 -10.94 18.64 9.39
N ASP A 18 -10.03 19.08 10.27
CA ASP A 18 -9.15 20.19 9.96
C ASP A 18 -8.46 19.88 8.64
N THR A 19 -8.93 20.53 7.57
CA THR A 19 -8.44 20.33 6.21
C THR A 19 -7.19 21.17 5.98
N SER A 20 -6.57 21.67 7.07
CA SER A 20 -5.28 22.33 6.95
C SER A 20 -4.24 21.34 6.40
N LEU A 21 -3.34 21.83 5.58
CA LEU A 21 -2.27 21.00 5.02
C LEU A 21 -1.48 20.30 6.13
N ALA A 22 -1.24 20.99 7.25
CA ALA A 22 -0.51 20.42 8.39
C ALA A 22 -1.22 19.19 8.98
N ALA A 23 -2.54 19.30 9.22
CA ALA A 23 -3.34 18.19 9.73
C ALA A 23 -3.37 17.00 8.73
N LEU A 24 -3.44 17.26 7.43
CA LEU A 24 -3.39 16.24 6.41
C LEU A 24 -2.03 15.53 6.36
N VAL A 25 -0.95 16.29 6.46
CA VAL A 25 0.42 15.74 6.53
C VAL A 25 0.57 14.85 7.76
N GLU A 26 0.18 15.32 8.94
CA GLU A 26 0.27 14.56 10.18
C GLU A 26 -0.55 13.26 10.11
N THR A 27 -1.78 13.34 9.61
CA THR A 27 -2.70 12.19 9.57
C THR A 27 -2.32 11.15 8.53
N TYR A 28 -1.89 11.58 7.34
CA TYR A 28 -1.79 10.68 6.18
C TYR A 28 -0.37 10.33 5.73
N SER A 29 0.67 11.06 6.15
CA SER A 29 2.05 10.83 5.65
C SER A 29 2.51 9.38 5.78
N THR A 30 2.27 8.75 6.93
CA THR A 30 2.67 7.35 7.17
C THR A 30 1.96 6.38 6.21
N LEU A 31 0.65 6.54 6.02
CA LEU A 31 -0.12 5.72 5.09
C LEU A 31 0.38 5.91 3.65
N LEU A 32 0.53 7.17 3.22
CA LEU A 32 0.95 7.49 1.85
C LEU A 32 2.38 7.01 1.58
N PHE A 33 3.28 7.12 2.56
CA PHE A 33 4.62 6.56 2.47
C PHE A 33 4.59 5.04 2.27
N ARG A 34 3.79 4.30 3.06
CA ARG A 34 3.62 2.84 2.90
C ARG A 34 3.09 2.48 1.52
N VAL A 35 2.13 3.26 1.00
CA VAL A 35 1.59 3.10 -0.36
C VAL A 35 2.69 3.31 -1.41
N ALA A 36 3.40 4.41 -1.37
CA ALA A 36 4.48 4.71 -2.32
C ALA A 36 5.61 3.68 -2.24
N HIS A 37 6.05 3.36 -1.02
CA HIS A 37 7.14 2.44 -0.76
C HIS A 37 6.83 0.99 -1.20
N SER A 38 5.58 0.55 -1.10
CA SER A 38 5.17 -0.78 -1.61
C SER A 38 5.42 -0.95 -3.12
N VAL A 39 5.41 0.15 -3.86
CA VAL A 39 5.64 0.18 -5.31
C VAL A 39 7.09 0.46 -5.64
N LEU A 40 7.68 1.50 -5.03
CA LEU A 40 8.99 2.05 -5.41
C LEU A 40 10.15 1.29 -4.77
N ARG A 41 9.94 0.77 -3.55
CA ARG A 41 10.97 0.03 -2.77
C ARG A 41 12.26 0.83 -2.55
N ASN A 42 12.15 2.12 -2.60
CA ASN A 42 13.19 3.07 -2.31
C ASN A 42 12.60 4.14 -1.39
N PRO A 43 13.16 4.35 -0.18
CA PRO A 43 12.62 5.29 0.79
C PRO A 43 12.59 6.72 0.26
N THR A 44 13.68 7.18 -0.36
CA THR A 44 13.79 8.54 -0.89
C THR A 44 12.76 8.81 -1.99
N GLU A 45 12.63 7.88 -2.95
CA GLU A 45 11.61 7.98 -4.00
C GLU A 45 10.18 7.93 -3.44
N ALA A 46 9.97 7.18 -2.34
CA ALA A 46 8.69 7.12 -1.67
C ALA A 46 8.35 8.44 -0.96
N GLU A 47 9.32 9.03 -0.26
CA GLU A 47 9.19 10.35 0.37
C GLU A 47 8.87 11.43 -0.67
N ASP A 48 9.58 11.44 -1.78
CA ASP A 48 9.32 12.35 -2.88
C ASP A 48 7.91 12.19 -3.46
N ALA A 49 7.43 10.94 -3.62
CA ALA A 49 6.07 10.69 -4.10
C ALA A 49 5.01 11.19 -3.10
N VAL A 50 5.29 11.12 -1.79
CA VAL A 50 4.42 11.70 -0.75
C VAL A 50 4.43 13.22 -0.82
N GLN A 51 5.59 13.84 -0.98
CA GLN A 51 5.71 15.31 -1.14
C GLN A 51 4.93 15.77 -2.38
N ASP A 52 5.11 15.11 -3.54
CA ASP A 52 4.36 15.43 -4.76
C ASP A 52 2.84 15.25 -4.55
N THR A 53 2.42 14.29 -3.72
CA THR A 53 1.01 14.12 -3.36
C THR A 53 0.49 15.36 -2.64
N PHE A 54 1.22 15.88 -1.64
CA PHE A 54 0.79 17.08 -0.92
C PHE A 54 0.88 18.35 -1.76
N VAL A 55 1.81 18.44 -2.70
CA VAL A 55 1.81 19.52 -3.71
C VAL A 55 0.52 19.51 -4.52
N ARG A 56 0.07 18.33 -4.98
CA ARG A 56 -1.22 18.20 -5.69
C ARG A 56 -2.42 18.52 -4.81
N VAL A 57 -2.37 18.21 -3.51
CA VAL A 57 -3.39 18.65 -2.55
C VAL A 57 -3.50 20.17 -2.52
N MET A 58 -2.36 20.88 -2.47
CA MET A 58 -2.34 22.34 -2.47
C MET A 58 -2.88 22.93 -3.77
N GLU A 59 -2.54 22.35 -4.92
CA GLU A 59 -3.07 22.76 -6.23
C GLU A 59 -4.59 22.62 -6.30
N HIS A 60 -5.14 21.57 -5.67
CA HIS A 60 -6.57 21.25 -5.70
C HIS A 60 -7.31 21.63 -4.41
N ARG A 61 -6.72 22.47 -3.55
CA ARG A 61 -7.27 22.81 -2.22
C ARG A 61 -8.72 23.29 -2.23
N ARG A 62 -9.13 23.98 -3.31
CA ARG A 62 -10.50 24.50 -3.45
C ARG A 62 -11.53 23.39 -3.65
N ALA A 63 -11.12 22.25 -4.18
CA ALA A 63 -11.99 21.09 -4.44
C ALA A 63 -12.04 20.11 -3.25
N LEU A 64 -11.18 20.27 -2.24
CA LEU A 64 -11.12 19.37 -1.08
C LEU A 64 -12.46 19.18 -0.37
N PRO A 65 -13.29 20.25 -0.15
CA PRO A 65 -14.59 20.07 0.50
C PRO A 65 -15.59 19.22 -0.30
N GLU A 66 -15.38 19.05 -1.61
CA GLU A 66 -16.25 18.25 -2.48
C GLU A 66 -15.82 16.78 -2.54
N ILE A 67 -14.65 16.45 -2.01
CA ILE A 67 -14.10 15.09 -2.03
C ILE A 67 -14.77 14.27 -0.94
N ARG A 68 -15.60 13.30 -1.33
CA ARG A 68 -16.36 12.44 -0.41
C ARG A 68 -15.49 11.58 0.50
N ASP A 69 -14.37 11.08 -0.05
CA ASP A 69 -13.44 10.20 0.64
C ASP A 69 -12.00 10.68 0.38
N LEU A 70 -11.57 11.58 1.24
CA LEU A 70 -10.26 12.22 1.14
C LEU A 70 -9.12 11.20 1.24
N ARG A 71 -9.28 10.20 2.11
CA ARG A 71 -8.28 9.15 2.30
C ARG A 71 -8.06 8.36 1.00
N VAL A 72 -9.13 7.87 0.40
CA VAL A 72 -9.06 7.14 -0.88
C VAL A 72 -8.50 8.01 -2.00
N TRP A 73 -8.87 9.28 -2.03
CA TRP A 73 -8.38 10.23 -3.02
C TRP A 73 -6.86 10.43 -2.90
N LEU A 74 -6.35 10.64 -1.68
CA LEU A 74 -4.92 10.77 -1.40
C LEU A 74 -4.16 9.50 -1.77
N VAL A 75 -4.64 8.33 -1.35
CA VAL A 75 -4.04 7.04 -1.69
C VAL A 75 -3.98 6.84 -3.21
N ARG A 76 -5.04 7.20 -3.93
CA ARG A 76 -5.08 7.09 -5.40
C ARG A 76 -4.04 8.00 -6.06
N ILE A 77 -3.88 9.23 -5.59
CA ILE A 77 -2.85 10.16 -6.12
C ILE A 77 -1.47 9.55 -5.90
N THR A 78 -1.14 9.19 -4.65
CA THR A 78 0.16 8.63 -4.29
C THR A 78 0.46 7.35 -5.07
N TRP A 79 -0.54 6.46 -5.20
CA TRP A 79 -0.43 5.23 -5.97
C TRP A 79 -0.06 5.48 -7.44
N ASN A 80 -0.74 6.42 -8.07
CA ASN A 80 -0.49 6.77 -9.47
C ASN A 80 0.89 7.40 -9.64
N LEU A 81 1.27 8.33 -8.76
CA LEU A 81 2.61 8.93 -8.76
C LEU A 81 3.71 7.88 -8.61
N ALA A 82 3.55 6.95 -7.66
CA ALA A 82 4.50 5.87 -7.46
C ALA A 82 4.61 4.95 -8.69
N LEU A 83 3.49 4.60 -9.33
CA LEU A 83 3.50 3.82 -10.56
C LEU A 83 4.19 4.54 -11.71
N ASP A 84 3.99 5.85 -11.86
CA ASP A 84 4.61 6.64 -12.91
C ASP A 84 6.10 6.84 -12.68
N ARG A 85 6.53 7.08 -11.42
CA ARG A 85 7.95 7.10 -11.05
C ARG A 85 8.61 5.76 -11.32
N ARG A 86 8.02 4.64 -10.90
CA ARG A 86 8.55 3.29 -11.16
C ARG A 86 8.74 2.99 -12.65
N ARG A 87 7.91 3.55 -13.54
CA ARG A 87 8.10 3.39 -15.00
C ARG A 87 9.30 4.16 -15.53
N ARG A 88 9.70 5.25 -14.86
CA ARG A 88 10.85 6.09 -15.25
C ARG A 88 12.16 5.56 -14.69
N ILE A 89 12.14 4.91 -13.53
CA ILE A 89 13.31 4.31 -12.89
C ILE A 89 13.71 3.07 -13.68
N ARG A 90 14.97 3.01 -14.13
CA ARG A 90 15.51 1.83 -14.81
C ARG A 90 15.62 0.65 -13.84
N PRO A 91 15.45 -0.62 -14.30
CA PRO A 91 15.48 -1.81 -13.44
C PRO A 91 16.74 -1.95 -12.58
N ASP A 92 17.89 -1.45 -13.04
CA ASP A 92 19.19 -1.58 -12.36
C ASP A 92 19.36 -0.69 -11.11
N GLN A 93 18.40 0.20 -10.83
CA GLN A 93 18.43 1.09 -9.65
C GLN A 93 17.51 0.61 -8.52
N MET A 94 16.96 -0.58 -8.60
CA MET A 94 16.17 -1.15 -7.50
C MET A 94 17.11 -1.66 -6.41
N ASP A 95 17.28 -0.82 -5.40
CA ASP A 95 18.18 -1.02 -4.28
C ASP A 95 17.78 -2.21 -3.39
N ASP A 96 18.74 -3.05 -3.01
CA ASP A 96 18.59 -4.11 -2.01
C ASP A 96 18.29 -3.54 -0.59
N ALA A 97 18.41 -2.23 -0.41
CA ALA A 97 18.12 -1.50 0.84
C ALA A 97 16.67 -1.68 1.34
N PHE A 98 15.73 -2.05 0.46
CA PHE A 98 14.35 -2.31 0.84
C PHE A 98 14.19 -3.42 1.88
N ALA A 99 14.98 -4.47 1.76
CA ALA A 99 14.95 -5.62 2.65
C ALA A 99 15.29 -5.24 4.11
N HIS A 100 16.20 -4.27 4.29
CA HIS A 100 16.62 -3.79 5.62
C HIS A 100 15.61 -2.85 6.29
N THR A 101 14.75 -2.18 5.53
CA THR A 101 13.78 -1.22 6.08
C THR A 101 12.58 -1.93 6.72
N LEU A 102 12.27 -3.17 6.31
CA LEU A 102 11.15 -3.96 6.83
C LEU A 102 11.57 -4.89 7.97
N ALA A 103 12.85 -5.21 8.11
CA ALA A 103 13.38 -5.91 9.28
C ALA A 103 13.36 -4.94 10.48
N GLY A 104 12.49 -5.22 11.46
CA GLY A 104 12.32 -4.38 12.64
C GLY A 104 13.66 -4.11 13.36
N ARG A 105 13.78 -2.93 13.93
CA ARG A 105 14.99 -2.38 14.58
C ARG A 105 15.61 -3.23 15.72
N ASN A 106 15.01 -4.36 16.10
CA ASN A 106 15.42 -5.19 17.25
C ASN A 106 15.78 -6.64 16.87
N THR A 107 16.00 -6.95 15.60
CA THR A 107 16.32 -8.32 15.15
C THR A 107 17.85 -8.51 15.09
N PRO A 108 18.42 -9.67 15.56
CA PRO A 108 19.82 -10.00 15.35
C PRO A 108 20.24 -9.93 13.89
N ALA A 109 21.45 -9.47 13.59
CA ALA A 109 21.90 -9.17 12.23
C ALA A 109 21.76 -10.34 11.25
N ASP A 110 22.00 -11.57 11.68
CA ASP A 110 21.88 -12.77 10.85
C ASP A 110 20.42 -13.06 10.46
N VAL A 111 19.50 -12.92 11.43
CA VAL A 111 18.06 -13.11 11.22
C VAL A 111 17.53 -12.01 10.33
N ALA A 112 17.93 -10.76 10.58
CA ALA A 112 17.54 -9.62 9.75
C ALA A 112 18.00 -9.78 8.30
N LEU A 113 19.21 -10.31 8.06
CA LEU A 113 19.73 -10.56 6.72
C LEU A 113 18.99 -11.71 6.02
N HIS A 114 18.63 -12.77 6.77
CA HIS A 114 17.85 -13.88 6.23
C HIS A 114 16.45 -13.42 5.83
N ASP A 115 15.76 -12.74 6.74
CA ASP A 115 14.41 -12.20 6.51
C ASP A 115 14.40 -11.22 5.32
N ALA A 116 15.44 -10.40 5.21
CA ALA A 116 15.62 -9.46 4.11
C ALA A 116 15.73 -10.18 2.76
N ARG A 117 16.51 -11.26 2.68
CA ARG A 117 16.67 -12.07 1.46
C ARG A 117 15.36 -12.77 1.08
N GLU A 118 14.65 -13.34 2.05
CA GLU A 118 13.35 -13.99 1.83
C GLU A 118 12.31 -12.97 1.34
N LEU A 119 12.26 -11.80 1.95
CA LEU A 119 11.37 -10.73 1.55
C LEU A 119 11.68 -10.24 0.12
N ALA A 120 12.95 -10.02 -0.20
CA ALA A 120 13.38 -9.67 -1.55
C ALA A 120 12.99 -10.75 -2.57
N ARG A 121 13.04 -12.03 -2.18
CA ARG A 121 12.58 -13.15 -3.00
C ARG A 121 11.07 -13.06 -3.26
N VAL A 122 10.27 -12.85 -2.21
CA VAL A 122 8.83 -12.70 -2.33
C VAL A 122 8.47 -11.54 -3.28
N PHE A 123 9.13 -10.40 -3.13
CA PHE A 123 8.88 -9.25 -4.00
C PHE A 123 9.26 -9.49 -5.46
N ARG A 124 10.34 -10.23 -5.73
CA ARG A 124 10.67 -10.65 -7.10
C ARG A 124 9.56 -11.49 -7.73
N GLU A 125 8.95 -12.39 -6.95
CA GLU A 125 7.83 -13.20 -7.45
C GLU A 125 6.53 -12.40 -7.60
N ILE A 126 6.29 -11.42 -6.74
CA ILE A 126 5.19 -10.46 -6.91
C ILE A 126 5.34 -9.66 -8.21
N ASP A 127 6.56 -9.24 -8.54
CA ASP A 127 6.83 -8.49 -9.78
C ASP A 127 6.54 -9.27 -11.06
N ARG A 128 6.62 -10.60 -10.99
CA ARG A 128 6.29 -11.50 -12.08
C ARG A 128 4.80 -11.82 -12.22
N LEU A 129 3.96 -11.34 -11.31
CA LEU A 129 2.51 -11.49 -11.42
C LEU A 129 1.93 -10.59 -12.52
N PRO A 130 0.79 -10.96 -13.12
CA PRO A 130 0.03 -10.08 -13.99
C PRO A 130 -0.24 -8.74 -13.30
N ARG A 131 -0.19 -7.65 -14.07
CA ARG A 131 -0.26 -6.27 -13.55
C ARG A 131 -1.40 -6.06 -12.53
N ALA A 132 -2.61 -6.52 -12.85
CA ALA A 132 -3.76 -6.33 -11.96
C ALA A 132 -3.63 -7.12 -10.64
N GLU A 133 -3.11 -8.34 -10.70
CA GLU A 133 -2.87 -9.19 -9.52
C GLU A 133 -1.76 -8.60 -8.64
N ARG A 134 -0.68 -8.12 -9.26
CA ARG A 134 0.41 -7.44 -8.54
C ARG A 134 -0.08 -6.19 -7.82
N GLN A 135 -0.83 -5.32 -8.52
CA GLN A 135 -1.34 -4.08 -7.95
C GLN A 135 -2.25 -4.32 -6.75
N VAL A 136 -3.20 -5.23 -6.86
CA VAL A 136 -4.12 -5.52 -5.76
C VAL A 136 -3.39 -6.15 -4.58
N LEU A 137 -2.40 -7.00 -4.84
CA LEU A 137 -1.64 -7.65 -3.77
C LEU A 137 -0.79 -6.65 -3.00
N LEU A 138 -0.09 -5.75 -3.67
CA LEU A 138 0.71 -4.70 -3.03
C LEU A 138 -0.16 -3.78 -2.17
N LEU A 139 -1.29 -3.31 -2.68
CA LEU A 139 -2.20 -2.47 -1.91
C LEU A 139 -2.89 -3.22 -0.77
N SER A 140 -3.26 -4.51 -0.97
CA SER A 140 -3.89 -5.31 0.08
C SER A 140 -2.95 -5.69 1.24
N ALA A 141 -1.64 -5.52 1.06
CA ALA A 141 -0.66 -5.71 2.13
C ALA A 141 -0.57 -4.50 3.07
N ILE A 142 -1.24 -3.40 2.73
CA ILE A 142 -1.34 -2.21 3.58
C ILE A 142 -2.55 -2.42 4.49
N GLU A 143 -2.31 -2.70 5.78
CA GLU A 143 -3.33 -3.09 6.77
C GLU A 143 -4.47 -2.08 6.92
N ASP A 144 -4.21 -0.81 6.61
CA ASP A 144 -5.19 0.26 6.74
C ASP A 144 -6.18 0.39 5.57
N LEU A 145 -6.09 -0.46 4.52
CA LEU A 145 -6.96 -0.39 3.35
C LEU A 145 -7.93 -1.58 3.28
N ASP A 146 -9.21 -1.30 3.36
CA ASP A 146 -10.25 -2.30 3.20
C ASP A 146 -10.56 -2.63 1.71
N THR A 147 -11.39 -3.66 1.49
CA THR A 147 -11.74 -4.09 0.11
C THR A 147 -12.48 -3.01 -0.68
N ARG A 148 -13.30 -2.18 -0.01
CA ARG A 148 -14.04 -1.09 -0.63
C ARG A 148 -13.10 0.04 -1.07
N GLU A 149 -12.16 0.42 -0.21
CA GLU A 149 -11.14 1.42 -0.51
C GLU A 149 -10.24 0.95 -1.66
N LEU A 150 -9.80 -0.32 -1.64
CA LEU A 150 -9.06 -0.93 -2.75
C LEU A 150 -9.83 -0.88 -4.07
N ALA A 151 -11.14 -1.15 -4.03
CA ALA A 151 -12.01 -1.08 -5.20
C ALA A 151 -12.07 0.34 -5.76
N GLN A 152 -12.19 1.33 -4.91
CA GLN A 152 -12.20 2.73 -5.28
C GLN A 152 -10.84 3.19 -5.82
N VAL A 153 -9.72 2.86 -5.14
CA VAL A 153 -8.35 3.21 -5.58
C VAL A 153 -8.05 2.63 -6.95
N LEU A 154 -8.38 1.36 -7.18
CA LEU A 154 -8.08 0.64 -8.43
C LEU A 154 -9.16 0.78 -9.50
N ASN A 155 -10.24 1.51 -9.22
CA ASN A 155 -11.41 1.67 -10.09
C ASN A 155 -11.98 0.33 -10.57
N LYS A 156 -12.33 -0.54 -9.60
CA LYS A 156 -12.87 -1.88 -9.81
C LYS A 156 -14.05 -2.13 -8.88
N SER A 157 -14.85 -3.17 -9.14
CA SER A 157 -15.85 -3.64 -8.19
C SER A 157 -15.18 -4.41 -7.04
N GLU A 158 -15.79 -4.41 -5.87
CA GLU A 158 -15.28 -5.17 -4.72
C GLU A 158 -15.20 -6.68 -5.00
N SER A 159 -16.15 -7.22 -5.78
CA SER A 159 -16.12 -8.62 -6.20
C SER A 159 -14.89 -8.92 -7.09
N ALA A 160 -14.56 -8.00 -8.00
CA ALA A 160 -13.35 -8.11 -8.82
C ALA A 160 -12.07 -8.02 -7.96
N ILE A 161 -12.04 -7.16 -6.95
CA ILE A 161 -10.91 -7.06 -6.00
C ILE A 161 -10.74 -8.38 -5.25
N ARG A 162 -11.81 -8.93 -4.65
CA ARG A 162 -11.76 -10.22 -3.95
C ARG A 162 -11.24 -11.35 -4.85
N ALA A 163 -11.74 -11.42 -6.08
CA ALA A 163 -11.29 -12.41 -7.06
C ALA A 163 -9.83 -12.23 -7.46
N LEU A 164 -9.36 -10.98 -7.62
CA LEU A 164 -7.97 -10.67 -7.93
C LEU A 164 -7.04 -11.06 -6.76
N ILE A 165 -7.39 -10.72 -5.52
CA ILE A 165 -6.60 -11.09 -4.33
C ILE A 165 -6.49 -12.61 -4.24
N PHE A 166 -7.59 -13.33 -4.41
CA PHE A 166 -7.59 -14.79 -4.37
C PHE A 166 -6.64 -15.39 -5.40
N ARG A 167 -6.76 -14.96 -6.68
CA ARG A 167 -5.88 -15.44 -7.76
C ARG A 167 -4.42 -15.07 -7.54
N ALA A 168 -4.16 -13.84 -7.11
CA ALA A 168 -2.82 -13.35 -6.85
C ALA A 168 -2.11 -14.18 -5.76
N ARG A 169 -2.81 -14.43 -4.64
CA ARG A 169 -2.30 -15.25 -3.53
C ARG A 169 -2.04 -16.68 -3.95
N ALA A 170 -2.97 -17.30 -4.68
CA ALA A 170 -2.81 -18.66 -5.18
C ALA A 170 -1.61 -18.79 -6.12
N ARG A 171 -1.45 -17.85 -7.06
CA ARG A 171 -0.35 -17.83 -8.02
C ARG A 171 0.98 -17.57 -7.33
N LEU A 172 1.04 -16.64 -6.39
CA LEU A 172 2.25 -16.36 -5.62
C LEU A 172 2.69 -17.58 -4.81
N ARG A 173 1.77 -18.24 -4.11
CA ARG A 173 2.03 -19.47 -3.35
C ARG A 173 2.63 -20.54 -4.25
N GLN A 174 1.99 -20.84 -5.39
CA GLN A 174 2.48 -21.85 -6.34
C GLN A 174 3.89 -21.53 -6.86
N ARG A 175 4.22 -20.26 -7.04
CA ARG A 175 5.55 -19.84 -7.51
C ARG A 175 6.60 -20.03 -6.42
N LEU A 176 6.29 -19.66 -5.19
CA LEU A 176 7.19 -19.84 -4.04
C LEU A 176 7.46 -21.33 -3.77
N GLU A 177 6.41 -22.18 -3.76
CA GLU A 177 6.54 -23.63 -3.61
C GLU A 177 7.47 -24.28 -4.68
N LYS A 178 7.36 -23.84 -5.94
CA LYS A 178 8.25 -24.31 -7.01
C LYS A 178 9.71 -23.94 -6.78
N ILE A 179 9.97 -22.79 -6.18
CA ILE A 179 11.34 -22.36 -5.87
C ILE A 179 11.89 -23.16 -4.70
N ASP A 180 11.09 -23.35 -3.65
CA ASP A 180 11.50 -24.13 -2.48
C ASP A 180 11.81 -25.58 -2.85
N ALA A 181 10.97 -26.18 -3.69
CA ALA A 181 11.22 -27.55 -4.22
C ALA A 181 12.50 -27.66 -5.04
N ARG A 182 12.92 -26.59 -5.73
CA ARG A 182 14.20 -26.57 -6.47
C ARG A 182 15.41 -26.42 -5.54
N LEU A 183 15.31 -25.59 -4.52
CA LEU A 183 16.37 -25.38 -3.53
C LEU A 183 16.62 -26.66 -2.73
N THR A 184 15.58 -27.38 -2.34
CA THR A 184 15.67 -28.65 -1.62
C THR A 184 16.32 -29.75 -2.47
N LYS A 185 16.06 -29.78 -3.80
CA LYS A 185 16.67 -30.76 -4.71
C LYS A 185 18.12 -30.42 -5.07
N GLY A 186 18.49 -29.15 -5.10
CA GLY A 186 19.84 -28.70 -5.44
C GLY A 186 20.84 -28.74 -4.28
N GLY A 187 20.38 -28.86 -3.04
CA GLY A 187 21.22 -28.96 -1.83
C GLY A 187 21.66 -30.38 -1.46
N LEU A 188 21.32 -31.40 -2.28
CA LEU A 188 21.64 -32.83 -2.08
C LEU A 188 22.64 -33.37 -3.13
N ALA A 189 23.29 -32.48 -3.88
CA ALA A 189 24.30 -32.87 -4.91
C ALA A 189 25.67 -32.36 -4.54
#